data_b52312519b4e3c37bb8b34a4952c97e6
#
_entry.id   b52312519b4e3c37bb8b34a4952c97e6
#
_cell.length_a   1.000
_cell.length_b   1.000
_cell.length_c   1.000
_cell.angle_alpha   90.00
_cell.angle_beta   90.00
_cell.angle_gamma   90.00
#
_symmetry.space_group_name_H-M   'P 1'
#
loop_
_entity.id
_entity.type
_entity.pdbx_description
1 polymer ?
#
loop_
_entity_poly.entity_id
_entity_poly.type
_entity_poly.pdbx_seq_one_letter_code
_entity_poly.pdbx_strand_id
1 'polypeptide(L)'
;QLWDTAGQERFRSLTTAFFRDAMGFLLLFDLTNEQSFLNVRNWISQLQMHAYCENPDIVLCGNKSDLEDQRAVKEEEARELAEKYGIPYFETSAANGTNISHAIEMLLDLIMKRMERCVDKSWIPEGVVRSNGHTSADQLSEEKEKGLCGC
;
A
#
# COMPACT_ATOMS: atom_id res chain seq x y z
N GLN A 1 -7.68 2.82 9.84
CA GLN A 1 -7.01 2.32 11.04
C GLN A 1 -5.55 2.03 10.72
N LEU A 2 -4.63 2.51 11.58
CA LEU A 2 -3.20 2.22 11.49
C LEU A 2 -2.85 1.11 12.47
N TRP A 3 -2.08 0.13 11.99
CA TRP A 3 -1.55 -0.96 12.81
C TRP A 3 -0.04 -0.85 12.87
N ASP A 4 0.52 -0.82 14.07
CA ASP A 4 1.95 -0.92 14.30
C ASP A 4 2.36 -2.39 14.39
N THR A 5 3.43 -2.77 13.69
CA THR A 5 3.94 -4.13 13.68
C THR A 5 5.38 -4.18 14.20
N ALA A 6 5.71 -5.22 14.94
CA ALA A 6 7.08 -5.43 15.38
C ALA A 6 8.00 -5.71 14.18
N GLY A 7 9.07 -4.92 14.03
CA GLY A 7 10.09 -5.11 13.00
C GLY A 7 11.05 -6.29 13.25
N GLN A 8 10.78 -7.13 14.26
CA GLN A 8 11.65 -8.25 14.61
C GLN A 8 11.24 -9.52 13.87
N GLU A 9 12.17 -10.14 13.18
CA GLU A 9 11.95 -11.35 12.38
C GLU A 9 11.44 -12.55 13.19
N ARG A 10 11.63 -12.59 14.50
CA ARG A 10 11.05 -13.61 15.38
C ARG A 10 9.53 -13.56 15.49
N PHE A 11 8.91 -12.44 15.12
CA PHE A 11 7.46 -12.25 15.12
C PHE A 11 6.84 -12.35 13.73
N ARG A 12 7.57 -12.88 12.74
CA ARG A 12 7.12 -12.97 11.34
C ARG A 12 5.73 -13.59 11.18
N SER A 13 5.46 -14.66 11.90
CA SER A 13 4.15 -15.35 11.81
C SER A 13 2.98 -14.47 12.26
N LEU A 14 3.19 -13.61 13.25
CA LEU A 14 2.19 -12.63 13.69
C LEU A 14 2.06 -11.49 12.70
N THR A 15 3.19 -10.99 12.18
CA THR A 15 3.23 -9.86 11.25
C THR A 15 2.54 -10.22 9.92
N THR A 16 2.74 -11.43 9.40
CA THR A 16 2.11 -11.88 8.14
C THR A 16 0.59 -11.98 8.23
N ALA A 17 0.03 -12.21 9.42
CA ALA A 17 -1.42 -12.21 9.61
C ALA A 17 -2.05 -10.83 9.34
N PHE A 18 -1.33 -9.74 9.66
CA PHE A 18 -1.79 -8.37 9.39
C PHE A 18 -1.64 -7.96 7.92
N PHE A 19 -0.74 -8.58 7.17
CA PHE A 19 -0.53 -8.23 5.76
C PHE A 19 -1.72 -8.56 4.88
N ARG A 20 -2.48 -9.57 5.25
CA ARG A 20 -3.60 -10.10 4.45
C ARG A 20 -4.76 -9.12 4.33
N ASP A 21 -5.01 -8.33 5.39
CA ASP A 21 -6.13 -7.40 5.45
C ASP A 21 -5.70 -5.92 5.30
N ALA A 22 -4.40 -5.68 5.13
CA ALA A 22 -3.87 -4.33 4.99
C ALA A 22 -4.08 -3.81 3.56
N MET A 23 -4.58 -2.59 3.45
CA MET A 23 -4.80 -1.90 2.17
C MET A 23 -3.51 -1.28 1.63
N GLY A 24 -2.56 -0.94 2.51
CA GLY A 24 -1.27 -0.37 2.15
C GLY A 24 -0.31 -0.39 3.32
N PHE A 25 0.96 -0.07 3.05
CA PHE A 25 2.06 -0.23 3.99
C PHE A 25 2.95 1.01 4.04
N LEU A 26 3.26 1.44 5.26
CA LEU A 26 4.40 2.32 5.52
C LEU A 26 5.58 1.43 5.93
N LEU A 27 6.62 1.40 5.11
CA LEU A 27 7.84 0.65 5.39
C LEU A 27 8.92 1.59 5.88
N LEU A 28 9.26 1.47 7.15
CA LEU A 28 10.22 2.35 7.82
C LEU A 28 11.57 1.67 8.00
N PHE A 29 12.64 2.43 7.77
CA PHE A 29 13.99 2.08 8.18
C PHE A 29 14.64 3.27 8.91
N ASP A 30 15.74 3.02 9.60
CA ASP A 30 16.48 4.00 10.37
C ASP A 30 17.67 4.52 9.54
N LEU A 31 17.69 5.81 9.23
CA LEU A 31 18.77 6.45 8.46
C LEU A 31 20.14 6.35 9.18
N THR A 32 20.15 6.12 10.49
CA THR A 32 21.36 5.93 11.28
C THR A 32 21.82 4.47 11.37
N ASN A 33 21.07 3.54 10.73
CA ASN A 33 21.34 2.10 10.82
C ASN A 33 21.27 1.44 9.44
N GLU A 34 22.42 1.21 8.84
CA GLU A 34 22.55 0.59 7.52
C GLU A 34 21.89 -0.80 7.46
N GLN A 35 21.98 -1.59 8.54
CA GLN A 35 21.36 -2.92 8.56
C GLN A 35 19.83 -2.86 8.39
N SER A 36 19.19 -1.85 8.97
CA SER A 36 17.76 -1.65 8.82
C SER A 36 17.39 -1.34 7.36
N PHE A 37 18.23 -0.59 6.65
CA PHE A 37 18.06 -0.33 5.22
C PHE A 37 18.29 -1.57 4.36
N LEU A 38 19.31 -2.37 4.65
CA LEU A 38 19.54 -3.64 3.96
C LEU A 38 18.35 -4.60 4.09
N ASN A 39 17.68 -4.58 5.23
CA ASN A 39 16.50 -5.41 5.48
C ASN A 39 15.25 -4.95 4.72
N VAL A 40 15.20 -3.72 4.19
CA VAL A 40 14.06 -3.20 3.40
C VAL A 40 13.70 -4.12 2.25
N ARG A 41 14.69 -4.64 1.51
CA ARG A 41 14.46 -5.57 0.39
C ARG A 41 13.75 -6.84 0.82
N ASN A 42 14.13 -7.39 1.98
CA ASN A 42 13.49 -8.57 2.54
C ASN A 42 12.03 -8.29 2.92
N TRP A 43 11.78 -7.11 3.53
CA TRP A 43 10.43 -6.70 3.89
C TRP A 43 9.55 -6.49 2.65
N ILE A 44 10.04 -5.82 1.61
CA ILE A 44 9.29 -5.67 0.35
C ILE A 44 8.93 -7.04 -0.23
N SER A 45 9.88 -7.99 -0.26
CA SER A 45 9.61 -9.35 -0.73
C SER A 45 8.55 -10.06 0.11
N GLN A 46 8.56 -9.89 1.43
CA GLN A 46 7.54 -10.44 2.31
C GLN A 46 6.17 -9.81 2.07
N LEU A 47 6.10 -8.49 1.86
CA LEU A 47 4.86 -7.81 1.53
C LEU A 47 4.28 -8.28 0.21
N GLN A 48 5.10 -8.42 -0.83
CA GLN A 48 4.69 -8.94 -2.14
C GLN A 48 4.18 -10.38 -2.07
N MET A 49 4.74 -11.19 -1.17
CA MET A 49 4.39 -12.60 -1.03
C MET A 49 3.12 -12.83 -0.21
N HIS A 50 2.81 -11.97 0.75
CA HIS A 50 1.77 -12.18 1.75
C HIS A 50 0.65 -11.15 1.74
N ALA A 51 0.79 -10.05 0.99
CA ALA A 51 -0.26 -9.05 0.87
C ALA A 51 -1.45 -9.58 0.07
N TYR A 52 -2.60 -8.96 0.27
CA TYR A 52 -3.86 -9.31 -0.41
C TYR A 52 -3.78 -9.20 -1.95
N CYS A 53 -2.87 -8.37 -2.48
CA CYS A 53 -2.71 -8.14 -3.92
C CYS A 53 -1.25 -8.28 -4.35
N GLU A 54 -1.02 -8.62 -5.62
CA GLU A 54 0.31 -8.82 -6.20
C GLU A 54 1.24 -7.59 -6.08
N ASN A 55 0.66 -6.38 -6.10
CA ASN A 55 1.39 -5.13 -6.00
C ASN A 55 0.78 -4.26 -4.90
N PRO A 56 1.13 -4.49 -3.62
CA PRO A 56 0.60 -3.68 -2.52
C PRO A 56 1.09 -2.23 -2.61
N ASP A 57 0.25 -1.29 -2.14
CA ASP A 57 0.64 0.11 -2.04
C ASP A 57 1.61 0.27 -0.86
N ILE A 58 2.84 0.65 -1.16
CA ILE A 58 3.93 0.82 -0.19
C ILE A 58 4.47 2.23 -0.30
N VAL A 59 4.73 2.87 0.84
CA VAL A 59 5.54 4.09 0.94
C VAL A 59 6.75 3.78 1.80
N LEU A 60 7.95 4.06 1.28
CA LEU A 60 9.20 3.88 1.99
C LEU A 60 9.56 5.14 2.77
N CYS A 61 9.89 4.99 4.05
CA CYS A 61 10.26 6.08 4.94
C CYS A 61 11.62 5.84 5.59
N GLY A 62 12.60 6.71 5.32
CA GLY A 62 13.85 6.80 6.08
C GLY A 62 13.63 7.67 7.31
N ASN A 63 13.51 7.06 8.48
CA ASN A 63 13.26 7.78 9.73
C ASN A 63 14.55 8.24 10.41
N LYS A 64 14.42 9.16 11.35
CA LYS A 64 15.48 9.85 12.08
C LYS A 64 16.29 10.82 11.23
N SER A 65 15.63 11.51 10.26
CA SER A 65 16.26 12.53 9.44
C SER A 65 16.80 13.74 10.22
N ASP A 66 16.38 13.90 11.48
CA ASP A 66 16.90 14.89 12.42
C ASP A 66 18.31 14.59 12.93
N LEU A 67 18.79 13.35 12.79
CA LEU A 67 20.12 12.90 13.25
C LEU A 67 21.14 12.86 12.10
N GLU A 68 21.32 13.99 11.40
CA GLU A 68 22.19 14.10 10.23
C GLU A 68 23.63 13.68 10.50
N ASP A 69 24.17 14.03 11.67
CA ASP A 69 25.52 13.69 12.09
C ASP A 69 25.76 12.18 12.29
N GLN A 70 24.68 11.42 12.46
CA GLN A 70 24.71 9.97 12.65
C GLN A 70 24.23 9.19 11.43
N ARG A 71 24.01 9.88 10.31
CA ARG A 71 23.51 9.28 9.08
C ARG A 71 24.47 8.19 8.56
N ALA A 72 23.95 6.98 8.35
CA ALA A 72 24.66 5.85 7.80
C ALA A 72 24.18 5.49 6.38
N VAL A 73 22.96 5.93 6.00
CA VAL A 73 22.36 5.65 4.68
C VAL A 73 22.25 6.94 3.89
N LYS A 74 22.81 6.97 2.68
CA LYS A 74 22.73 8.13 1.80
C LYS A 74 21.34 8.23 1.18
N GLU A 75 20.90 9.47 0.96
CA GLU A 75 19.61 9.74 0.33
C GLU A 75 19.51 9.13 -1.07
N GLU A 76 20.59 9.23 -1.86
CA GLU A 76 20.65 8.69 -3.21
C GLU A 76 20.43 7.18 -3.24
N GLU A 77 21.04 6.44 -2.31
CA GLU A 77 20.90 4.98 -2.21
C GLU A 77 19.46 4.56 -1.89
N ALA A 78 18.81 5.32 -0.99
CA ALA A 78 17.42 5.08 -0.63
C ALA A 78 16.45 5.43 -1.77
N ARG A 79 16.71 6.51 -2.52
CA ARG A 79 15.96 6.89 -3.71
C ARG A 79 16.08 5.86 -4.82
N GLU A 80 17.30 5.41 -5.12
CA GLU A 80 17.53 4.36 -6.12
C GLU A 80 16.78 3.07 -5.78
N LEU A 81 16.78 2.70 -4.50
CA LEU A 81 16.02 1.53 -4.04
C LEU A 81 14.51 1.72 -4.26
N ALA A 82 13.98 2.87 -3.87
CA ALA A 82 12.56 3.18 -4.03
C ALA A 82 12.15 3.21 -5.52
N GLU A 83 12.94 3.83 -6.39
CA GLU A 83 12.73 3.87 -7.84
C GLU A 83 12.74 2.46 -8.45
N LYS A 84 13.66 1.60 -8.03
CA LYS A 84 13.74 0.21 -8.49
C LYS A 84 12.44 -0.57 -8.23
N TYR A 85 11.76 -0.30 -7.11
CA TYR A 85 10.49 -0.93 -6.75
C TYR A 85 9.27 -0.12 -7.18
N GLY A 86 9.46 1.08 -7.75
CA GLY A 86 8.38 1.97 -8.16
C GLY A 86 7.53 2.48 -6.99
N ILE A 87 8.14 2.67 -5.82
CA ILE A 87 7.48 3.12 -4.60
C ILE A 87 7.92 4.53 -4.20
N PRO A 88 7.04 5.38 -3.63
CA PRO A 88 7.40 6.68 -3.10
C PRO A 88 8.37 6.56 -1.91
N TYR A 89 9.29 7.52 -1.81
CA TYR A 89 10.26 7.64 -0.72
C TYR A 89 10.18 8.99 -0.03
N PHE A 90 10.20 8.97 1.31
CA PHE A 90 10.26 10.16 2.15
C PHE A 90 11.31 9.99 3.24
N GLU A 91 12.04 11.07 3.53
CA GLU A 91 12.81 11.16 4.76
C GLU A 91 11.94 11.78 5.85
N THR A 92 11.84 11.10 6.96
CA THR A 92 10.92 11.44 8.06
C THR A 92 11.67 11.59 9.37
N SER A 93 11.09 12.33 10.29
CA SER A 93 11.52 12.34 11.68
C SER A 93 10.31 12.23 12.61
N ALA A 94 10.25 11.13 13.35
CA ALA A 94 9.24 10.97 14.39
C ALA A 94 9.48 11.90 15.59
N ALA A 95 10.71 12.39 15.77
CA ALA A 95 11.06 13.28 16.88
C ALA A 95 10.50 14.70 16.70
N ASN A 96 10.51 15.23 15.47
CA ASN A 96 10.06 16.59 15.18
C ASN A 96 8.85 16.66 14.24
N GLY A 97 8.34 15.53 13.76
CA GLY A 97 7.17 15.45 12.89
C GLY A 97 7.45 15.70 11.39
N THR A 98 8.72 15.86 10.98
CA THR A 98 9.07 16.14 9.58
C THR A 98 8.52 15.05 8.66
N ASN A 99 7.80 15.46 7.60
CA ASN A 99 7.25 14.63 6.52
C ASN A 99 6.32 13.48 6.96
N ILE A 100 5.94 13.37 8.22
CA ILE A 100 5.04 12.30 8.69
C ILE A 100 3.69 12.39 7.98
N SER A 101 3.07 13.58 7.96
CA SER A 101 1.77 13.79 7.30
C SER A 101 1.86 13.50 5.80
N HIS A 102 2.91 13.98 5.13
CA HIS A 102 3.10 13.77 3.69
C HIS A 102 3.21 12.28 3.31
N ALA A 103 3.94 11.49 4.11
CA ALA A 103 4.06 10.04 3.87
C ALA A 103 2.71 9.32 4.03
N ILE A 104 1.92 9.70 5.04
CA ILE A 104 0.59 9.14 5.28
C ILE A 104 -0.38 9.56 4.17
N GLU A 105 -0.41 10.84 3.80
CA GLU A 105 -1.26 11.35 2.72
C GLU A 105 -0.95 10.67 1.39
N MET A 106 0.33 10.47 1.07
CA MET A 106 0.75 9.75 -0.13
C MET A 106 0.23 8.31 -0.12
N LEU A 107 0.32 7.60 1.01
CA LEU A 107 -0.21 6.24 1.11
C LEU A 107 -1.73 6.20 0.94
N LEU A 108 -2.45 7.13 1.55
CA LEU A 108 -3.90 7.24 1.41
C LEU A 108 -4.31 7.51 -0.04
N ASP A 109 -3.60 8.40 -0.74
CA ASP A 109 -3.80 8.69 -2.15
C ASP A 109 -3.63 7.45 -3.04
N LEU A 110 -2.59 6.65 -2.80
CA LEU A 110 -2.36 5.41 -3.53
C LEU A 110 -3.51 4.41 -3.31
N ILE A 111 -3.93 4.23 -2.06
CA ILE A 111 -5.04 3.35 -1.69
C ILE A 111 -6.34 3.82 -2.34
N MET A 112 -6.67 5.10 -2.28
CA MET A 112 -7.89 5.64 -2.88
C MET A 112 -7.92 5.47 -4.39
N LYS A 113 -6.82 5.77 -5.08
CA LYS A 113 -6.68 5.53 -6.52
C LYS A 113 -6.84 4.06 -6.91
N ARG A 114 -6.39 3.15 -6.04
CA ARG A 114 -6.60 1.71 -6.24
C ARG A 114 -8.08 1.35 -6.08
N MET A 115 -8.73 1.86 -5.03
CA MET A 115 -10.16 1.60 -4.79
C MET A 115 -11.02 2.12 -5.95
N GLU A 116 -10.77 3.33 -6.44
CA GLU A 116 -11.46 3.90 -7.60
C GLU A 116 -11.33 2.99 -8.83
N ARG A 117 -10.11 2.54 -9.14
CA ARG A 117 -9.88 1.62 -10.26
C ARG A 117 -10.58 0.27 -10.10
N CYS A 118 -10.72 -0.22 -8.88
CA CYS A 118 -11.46 -1.46 -8.61
C CYS A 118 -12.97 -1.28 -8.78
N VAL A 119 -13.52 -0.14 -8.35
CA VAL A 119 -14.94 0.20 -8.52
C VAL A 119 -15.29 0.36 -10.00
N ASP A 120 -14.45 1.07 -10.77
CA ASP A 120 -14.68 1.28 -12.20
C ASP A 120 -14.65 -0.03 -13.00
N LYS A 121 -13.86 -1.01 -12.58
CA LYS A 121 -13.78 -2.33 -13.25
C LYS A 121 -14.91 -3.27 -12.85
N SER A 122 -15.51 -3.12 -11.68
CA SER A 122 -16.50 -4.05 -11.14
C SER A 122 -17.95 -3.65 -11.44
N TRP A 123 -18.19 -2.42 -11.93
CA TRP A 123 -19.53 -1.84 -11.99
C TRP A 123 -20.11 -1.62 -13.40
N ILE A 124 -19.46 -2.03 -14.48
CA ILE A 124 -20.08 -1.95 -15.82
C ILE A 124 -20.24 -3.36 -16.37
N PRO A 125 -21.43 -3.98 -16.27
CA PRO A 125 -21.78 -5.08 -17.16
C PRO A 125 -21.75 -4.52 -18.60
N GLU A 126 -21.02 -5.16 -19.50
CA GLU A 126 -21.10 -4.86 -20.94
C GLU A 126 -22.57 -4.88 -21.35
N GLY A 127 -23.12 -3.73 -21.70
CA GLY A 127 -24.47 -3.62 -22.19
C GLY A 127 -25.39 -2.54 -21.59
N VAL A 128 -24.93 -1.81 -20.54
CA VAL A 128 -25.74 -0.69 -20.02
C VAL A 128 -25.35 0.61 -20.71
N VAL A 129 -26.01 0.89 -21.82
CA VAL A 129 -26.02 2.23 -22.40
C VAL A 129 -26.83 3.14 -21.48
N ARG A 130 -26.22 4.22 -20.99
CA ARG A 130 -26.96 5.31 -20.33
C ARG A 130 -27.97 5.91 -21.32
N SER A 131 -29.20 5.48 -21.23
CA SER A 131 -30.31 6.22 -21.85
C SER A 131 -30.75 7.28 -20.83
N ASN A 132 -30.58 8.55 -21.19
CA ASN A 132 -31.27 9.64 -20.53
C ASN A 132 -32.80 9.45 -20.65
N GLY A 133 -33.43 9.32 -19.48
CA GLY A 133 -34.81 9.69 -19.19
C GLY A 133 -35.91 9.14 -20.08
N HIS A 134 -36.68 8.20 -19.63
CA HIS A 134 -38.12 8.26 -19.36
C HIS A 134 -38.64 6.87 -18.94
N THR A 135 -39.51 6.91 -17.97
CA THR A 135 -40.31 5.83 -17.38
C THR A 135 -41.01 4.93 -18.39
N SER A 136 -40.93 3.61 -18.18
CA SER A 136 -42.09 2.73 -18.22
C SER A 136 -41.75 1.39 -17.57
N ALA A 137 -42.58 1.02 -16.60
CA ALA A 137 -42.59 -0.31 -15.98
C ALA A 137 -43.06 -1.33 -17.07
N ASP A 138 -42.50 -2.48 -16.98
CA ASP A 138 -43.07 -3.80 -17.07
C ASP A 138 -42.09 -4.79 -17.76
N GLN A 139 -41.80 -5.78 -17.05
CA GLN A 139 -41.73 -7.21 -17.31
C GLN A 139 -40.60 -7.91 -16.58
N LEU A 140 -41.01 -8.52 -15.47
CA LEU A 140 -40.32 -9.63 -14.85
C LEU A 140 -40.31 -10.85 -15.81
N SER A 141 -39.15 -11.40 -16.05
CA SER A 141 -39.02 -12.82 -16.37
C SER A 141 -37.72 -13.34 -15.76
N GLU A 142 -37.93 -14.37 -14.94
CA GLU A 142 -36.94 -15.20 -14.26
C GLU A 142 -35.95 -15.83 -15.26
N GLU A 143 -34.68 -15.83 -14.90
CA GLU A 143 -33.81 -16.96 -15.17
C GLU A 143 -32.63 -17.02 -14.19
N LYS A 144 -32.64 -18.09 -13.46
CA LYS A 144 -31.67 -18.88 -12.69
C LYS A 144 -30.20 -18.48 -12.62
N GLU A 145 -29.81 -18.52 -11.37
CA GLU A 145 -28.51 -18.79 -10.79
C GLU A 145 -27.51 -19.56 -11.67
N LYS A 146 -26.30 -19.02 -11.73
CA LYS A 146 -25.07 -19.82 -11.56
C LYS A 146 -23.99 -18.88 -10.99
N GLY A 147 -23.63 -19.15 -9.76
CA GLY A 147 -22.50 -18.52 -9.12
C GLY A 147 -21.19 -18.88 -9.78
N LEU A 148 -20.27 -17.97 -9.75
CA LEU A 148 -18.84 -18.25 -9.65
C LEU A 148 -18.18 -17.09 -8.96
N CYS A 149 -17.76 -17.31 -7.72
CA CYS A 149 -16.69 -16.57 -7.07
C CYS A 149 -15.40 -16.83 -7.85
N GLY A 150 -14.70 -15.77 -8.18
CA GLY A 150 -13.35 -15.85 -8.72
C GLY A 150 -12.65 -14.53 -8.54
N CYS A 151 -11.80 -14.49 -7.51
CA CYS A 151 -10.71 -13.58 -7.16
C CYS A 151 -10.93 -12.09 -7.33
#